data_0eae1206f385a7e6d19bd250bf961d5d
#
_entry.id   0eae1206f385a7e6d19bd250bf961d5d
#
_cell.length_a   1.000
_cell.length_b   1.000
_cell.length_c   1.000
_cell.angle_alpha   90.00
_cell.angle_beta   90.00
_cell.angle_gamma   90.00
#
_symmetry.space_group_name_H-M   'P 1'
#
loop_
_entity.id
_entity.type
_entity.pdbx_description
1 polymer ?
#
loop_
_entity_poly.entity_id
_entity_poly.type
_entity_poly.pdbx_seq_one_letter_code
_entity_poly.pdbx_strand_id
1 'polypeptide(L)'
;LCYYISSSYGAFSGIMTVNAGIEGSDYQKAKDLIAQELKNIQNGDFSNDEIDLAKLMLKSSLTKTKDEPISLITLAYNRDLTGVQETNDEYLEKLMRVSKEEIIAASKKVHLDTIFLLTGSDK
;
A
#
# COMPACT_ATOMS: atom_id res chain seq x y z
N LEU A 1 13.02 15.76 -3.14
CA LEU A 1 11.77 16.04 -2.47
C LEU A 1 11.53 15.13 -1.23
N CYS A 2 11.76 13.83 -1.34
CA CYS A 2 11.67 12.90 -0.22
C CYS A 2 12.87 11.96 -0.18
N TYR A 3 13.28 11.57 1.03
CA TYR A 3 14.34 10.59 1.25
C TYR A 3 13.83 9.16 1.10
N TYR A 4 12.59 8.95 1.48
CA TYR A 4 11.86 7.70 1.29
C TYR A 4 10.36 7.98 1.21
N ILE A 5 9.63 7.09 0.57
CA ILE A 5 8.18 7.05 0.60
C ILE A 5 7.74 5.58 0.65
N SER A 6 6.74 5.30 1.44
CA SER A 6 6.14 3.97 1.52
C SER A 6 4.65 4.06 1.77
N SER A 7 3.92 3.06 1.32
CA SER A 7 2.50 2.90 1.64
C SER A 7 2.23 1.52 2.22
N SER A 8 1.27 1.45 3.12
CA SER A 8 0.80 0.20 3.71
C SER A 8 -0.71 0.23 3.92
N TYR A 9 -1.33 -0.94 3.92
CA TYR A 9 -2.75 -1.09 4.19
C TYR A 9 -2.97 -2.10 5.32
N GLY A 10 -3.66 -1.66 6.36
CA GLY A 10 -4.06 -2.51 7.48
C GLY A 10 -5.43 -3.14 7.21
N ALA A 11 -5.46 -4.42 6.84
CA ALA A 11 -6.70 -5.11 6.50
C ALA A 11 -7.72 -5.14 7.65
N PHE A 12 -7.26 -5.16 8.90
CA PHE A 12 -8.13 -5.15 10.09
C PHE A 12 -8.69 -3.76 10.40
N SER A 13 -7.86 -2.72 10.25
CA SER A 13 -8.24 -1.35 10.56
C SER A 13 -8.96 -0.66 9.40
N GLY A 14 -8.80 -1.16 8.19
CA GLY A 14 -9.24 -0.48 6.97
C GLY A 14 -8.47 0.82 6.68
N ILE A 15 -7.30 1.00 7.34
CA ILE A 15 -6.51 2.23 7.22
C ILE A 15 -5.38 2.02 6.22
N MET A 16 -5.31 2.90 5.24
CA MET A 16 -4.16 3.06 4.36
C MET A 16 -3.27 4.18 4.90
N THR A 17 -1.99 3.88 5.09
CA THR A 17 -1.00 4.85 5.58
C THR A 17 0.04 5.10 4.51
N VAL A 18 0.34 6.36 4.25
CA VAL A 18 1.47 6.78 3.41
C VAL A 18 2.47 7.52 4.30
N ASN A 19 3.71 7.04 4.35
CA ASN A 19 4.79 7.63 5.12
C ASN A 19 5.85 8.17 4.16
N ALA A 20 6.30 9.39 4.41
CA ALA A 20 7.37 10.01 3.64
C ALA A 20 8.35 10.75 4.56
N GLY A 21 9.64 10.57 4.36
CA GLY A 21 10.69 11.39 4.97
C GLY A 21 11.04 12.53 4.03
N ILE A 22 10.84 13.77 4.48
CA ILE A 22 10.98 14.98 3.67
C ILE A 22 11.73 16.06 4.42
N GLU A 23 12.26 17.06 3.70
CA GLU A 23 12.64 18.33 4.31
C GLU A 23 11.39 19.11 4.73
N GLY A 24 11.46 19.82 5.86
CA GLY A 24 10.32 20.58 6.39
C GLY A 24 9.77 21.60 5.39
N SER A 25 10.63 22.22 4.58
CA SER A 25 10.25 23.16 3.51
C SER A 25 9.41 22.52 2.40
N ASP A 26 9.51 21.20 2.22
CA ASP A 26 8.81 20.47 1.16
C ASP A 26 7.45 19.88 1.60
N TYR A 27 7.04 20.11 2.85
CA TYR A 27 5.83 19.53 3.42
C TYR A 27 4.59 19.74 2.54
N GLN A 28 4.29 20.99 2.19
CA GLN A 28 3.09 21.29 1.43
C GLN A 28 3.11 20.61 0.05
N LYS A 29 4.27 20.66 -0.61
CA LYS A 29 4.45 20.02 -1.93
C LYS A 29 4.31 18.50 -1.85
N ALA A 30 4.90 17.87 -0.84
CA ALA A 30 4.78 16.42 -0.65
C ALA A 30 3.32 15.99 -0.38
N LYS A 31 2.62 16.71 0.49
CA LYS A 31 1.21 16.51 0.78
C LYS A 31 0.35 16.60 -0.49
N ASP A 32 0.55 17.64 -1.28
CA ASP A 32 -0.25 17.88 -2.49
C ASP A 32 0.02 16.82 -3.55
N LEU A 33 1.28 16.37 -3.70
CA LEU A 33 1.65 15.30 -4.61
C LEU A 33 1.02 13.96 -4.20
N ILE A 34 1.08 13.59 -2.92
CA ILE A 34 0.47 12.35 -2.42
C ILE A 34 -1.06 12.37 -2.67
N ALA A 35 -1.70 13.49 -2.40
CA ALA A 35 -3.14 13.65 -2.65
C ALA A 35 -3.46 13.58 -4.16
N GLN A 36 -2.61 14.15 -5.01
CA GLN A 36 -2.76 14.10 -6.46
C GLN A 36 -2.60 12.69 -6.99
N GLU A 37 -1.61 11.92 -6.50
CA GLU A 37 -1.42 10.52 -6.92
C GLU A 37 -2.62 9.64 -6.56
N LEU A 38 -3.22 9.84 -5.39
CA LEU A 38 -4.47 9.14 -5.06
C LEU A 38 -5.59 9.48 -6.06
N LYS A 39 -5.72 10.76 -6.44
CA LYS A 39 -6.71 11.19 -7.45
C LYS A 39 -6.42 10.59 -8.82
N ASN A 40 -5.16 10.51 -9.22
CA ASN A 40 -4.76 9.88 -10.48
C ASN A 40 -5.22 8.43 -10.51
N ILE A 41 -5.00 7.67 -9.41
CA ILE A 41 -5.48 6.29 -9.31
C ILE A 41 -7.01 6.23 -9.37
N GLN A 42 -7.72 7.09 -8.65
CA GLN A 42 -9.19 7.15 -8.64
C GLN A 42 -9.79 7.47 -10.01
N ASN A 43 -9.08 8.23 -10.83
CA ASN A 43 -9.47 8.59 -12.20
C ASN A 43 -9.05 7.55 -13.24
N GLY A 44 -8.17 6.61 -12.87
CA GLY A 44 -7.62 5.63 -13.79
C GLY A 44 -6.42 6.15 -14.62
N ASP A 45 -5.80 7.24 -14.17
CA ASP A 45 -4.65 7.88 -14.83
C ASP A 45 -3.36 7.13 -14.48
N PHE A 46 -3.32 5.84 -14.80
CA PHE A 46 -2.16 4.96 -14.67
C PHE A 46 -2.19 3.89 -15.76
N SER A 47 -1.03 3.36 -16.11
CA SER A 47 -0.83 2.43 -17.20
C SER A 47 -1.00 0.96 -16.77
N ASN A 48 -1.17 0.07 -17.74
CA ASN A 48 -1.13 -1.37 -17.49
C ASN A 48 0.28 -1.83 -17.05
N ASP A 49 1.34 -1.20 -17.57
CA ASP A 49 2.72 -1.53 -17.18
C ASP A 49 2.96 -1.25 -15.69
N GLU A 50 2.36 -0.19 -15.14
CA GLU A 50 2.43 0.12 -13.70
C GLU A 50 1.68 -0.93 -12.87
N ILE A 51 0.53 -1.42 -13.35
CA ILE A 51 -0.20 -2.53 -12.70
C ILE A 51 0.66 -3.79 -12.70
N ASP A 52 1.25 -4.14 -13.84
CA ASP A 52 2.06 -5.35 -13.98
C ASP A 52 3.31 -5.28 -13.09
N LEU A 53 3.96 -4.12 -13.03
CA LEU A 53 5.09 -3.88 -12.12
C LEU A 53 4.67 -4.03 -10.65
N ALA A 54 3.55 -3.45 -10.24
CA ALA A 54 3.03 -3.57 -8.89
C ALA A 54 2.72 -5.04 -8.52
N LYS A 55 2.08 -5.79 -9.44
CA LYS A 55 1.83 -7.23 -9.27
C LYS A 55 3.13 -8.02 -9.12
N LEU A 56 4.14 -7.72 -9.92
CA LEU A 56 5.45 -8.37 -9.84
C LEU A 56 6.14 -8.10 -8.50
N MET A 57 6.09 -6.86 -8.01
CA MET A 57 6.66 -6.48 -6.70
C MET A 57 5.96 -7.21 -5.55
N LEU A 58 4.62 -7.28 -5.55
CA LEU A 58 3.84 -8.01 -4.55
C LEU A 58 4.13 -9.51 -4.59
N LYS A 59 4.21 -10.11 -5.80
CA LYS A 59 4.59 -11.51 -5.97
C LYS A 59 5.98 -11.79 -5.39
N SER A 60 6.95 -10.93 -5.67
CA SER A 60 8.32 -11.06 -5.14
C SER A 60 8.35 -10.98 -3.60
N SER A 61 7.59 -10.05 -3.02
CA SER A 61 7.45 -9.90 -1.57
C SER A 61 6.85 -11.16 -0.93
N LEU A 62 5.76 -11.68 -1.48
CA LEU A 62 5.12 -12.91 -0.98
C LEU A 62 6.01 -14.14 -1.08
N THR A 63 6.85 -14.23 -2.12
CA THR A 63 7.79 -15.34 -2.28
C THR A 63 8.88 -15.30 -1.21
N LYS A 64 9.43 -14.13 -0.90
CA LYS A 64 10.44 -13.95 0.17
C LYS A 64 9.90 -14.31 1.55
N THR A 65 8.63 -14.02 1.81
CA THR A 65 7.97 -14.33 3.09
C THR A 65 7.92 -15.83 3.38
N LYS A 66 7.95 -16.69 2.35
CA LYS A 66 7.94 -18.16 2.51
C LYS A 66 9.20 -18.70 3.23
N ASP A 67 10.30 -17.98 3.18
CA ASP A 67 11.59 -18.40 3.73
C ASP A 67 11.87 -17.83 5.13
N GLU A 68 10.99 -16.98 5.66
CA GLU A 68 11.16 -16.35 6.97
C GLU A 68 10.19 -16.92 8.02
N PRO A 69 10.70 -17.63 9.08
CA PRO A 69 9.84 -18.28 10.09
C PRO A 69 8.87 -17.32 10.78
N ILE A 70 9.30 -16.10 11.12
CA ILE A 70 8.46 -15.10 11.79
C ILE A 70 7.31 -14.66 10.86
N SER A 71 7.60 -14.49 9.59
CA SER A 71 6.60 -14.13 8.57
C SER A 71 5.55 -15.22 8.41
N LEU A 72 5.93 -16.49 8.48
CA LEU A 72 5.01 -17.63 8.45
C LEU A 72 4.09 -17.66 9.68
N ILE A 73 4.63 -17.40 10.86
CA ILE A 73 3.85 -17.33 12.12
C ILE A 73 2.85 -16.16 12.04
N THR A 74 3.30 -14.99 11.60
CA THR A 74 2.45 -13.80 11.44
C THR A 74 1.33 -14.06 10.44
N LEU A 75 1.64 -14.74 9.34
CA LEU A 75 0.65 -15.11 8.32
C LEU A 75 -0.40 -16.09 8.87
N ALA A 76 0.04 -17.13 9.59
CA ALA A 76 -0.86 -18.08 10.22
C ALA A 76 -1.77 -17.41 11.26
N TYR A 77 -1.21 -16.53 12.09
CA TYR A 77 -1.95 -15.74 13.07
C TYR A 77 -2.99 -14.83 12.42
N ASN A 78 -2.61 -14.11 11.36
CA ASN A 78 -3.53 -13.25 10.63
C ASN A 78 -4.68 -14.04 9.97
N ARG A 79 -4.41 -15.23 9.44
CA ARG A 79 -5.43 -16.12 8.89
C ARG A 79 -6.43 -16.57 9.95
N ASP A 80 -5.93 -16.94 11.09
CA ASP A 80 -6.77 -17.37 12.22
C ASP A 80 -7.67 -16.22 12.70
N LEU A 81 -7.12 -15.02 12.85
CA LEU A 81 -7.88 -13.82 13.23
C LEU A 81 -8.93 -13.40 12.20
N THR A 82 -8.64 -13.53 10.91
CA THR A 82 -9.57 -13.11 9.84
C THR A 82 -10.58 -14.16 9.46
N GLY A 83 -10.35 -15.42 9.88
CA GLY A 83 -11.12 -16.57 9.39
C GLY A 83 -10.88 -16.91 7.91
N VAL A 84 -9.90 -16.25 7.27
CA VAL A 84 -9.55 -16.47 5.86
C VAL A 84 -8.63 -17.69 5.76
N GLN A 85 -9.13 -18.76 5.15
CA GLN A 85 -8.40 -20.04 4.97
C GLN A 85 -7.63 -20.09 3.64
N GLU A 86 -7.40 -18.94 3.02
CA GLU A 86 -6.74 -18.84 1.72
C GLU A 86 -5.24 -19.13 1.82
N THR A 87 -4.73 -19.95 0.91
CA THR A 87 -3.29 -20.19 0.77
C THR A 87 -2.59 -19.01 0.08
N ASN A 88 -1.26 -18.93 0.20
CA ASN A 88 -0.50 -17.88 -0.50
C ASN A 88 -0.63 -18.00 -2.03
N ASP A 89 -0.76 -19.21 -2.54
CA ASP A 89 -0.86 -19.44 -3.97
C ASP A 89 -2.24 -19.01 -4.48
N GLU A 90 -3.32 -19.32 -3.75
CA GLU A 90 -4.67 -18.82 -4.06
C GLU A 90 -4.76 -17.29 -3.97
N TYR A 91 -4.14 -16.69 -2.96
CA TYR A 91 -4.06 -15.23 -2.84
C TYR A 91 -3.31 -14.61 -4.03
N LEU A 92 -2.17 -15.22 -4.42
CA LEU A 92 -1.39 -14.76 -5.55
C LEU A 92 -2.18 -14.88 -6.87
N GLU A 93 -2.92 -15.98 -7.09
CA GLU A 93 -3.77 -16.12 -8.26
C GLU A 93 -4.84 -15.02 -8.33
N LYS A 94 -5.50 -14.72 -7.22
CA LYS A 94 -6.48 -13.62 -7.16
C LYS A 94 -5.82 -12.28 -7.45
N LEU A 95 -4.66 -12.02 -6.84
CA LEU A 95 -3.91 -10.78 -7.07
C LEU A 95 -3.57 -10.59 -8.55
N MET A 96 -3.10 -11.65 -9.22
CA MET A 96 -2.74 -11.57 -10.64
C MET A 96 -3.94 -11.32 -11.56
N ARG A 97 -5.16 -11.66 -11.13
CA ARG A 97 -6.40 -11.42 -11.89
C ARG A 97 -7.02 -10.04 -11.66
N VAL A 98 -6.54 -9.28 -10.67
CA VAL A 98 -7.08 -7.93 -10.38
C VAL A 98 -7.00 -7.05 -11.61
N SER A 99 -8.13 -6.46 -11.98
CA SER A 99 -8.28 -5.56 -13.14
C SER A 99 -8.04 -4.10 -12.76
N LYS A 100 -7.82 -3.26 -13.77
CA LYS A 100 -7.72 -1.81 -13.61
C LYS A 100 -8.99 -1.22 -13.01
N GLU A 101 -10.16 -1.69 -13.43
CA GLU A 101 -11.47 -1.26 -12.97
C GLU A 101 -11.68 -1.57 -11.48
N GLU A 102 -11.22 -2.73 -11.03
CA GLU A 102 -11.27 -3.12 -9.62
C GLU A 102 -10.36 -2.23 -8.76
N ILE A 103 -9.17 -1.88 -9.25
CA ILE A 103 -8.27 -0.94 -8.57
C ILE A 103 -8.93 0.43 -8.43
N ILE A 104 -9.52 0.95 -9.51
CA ILE A 104 -10.25 2.23 -9.50
C ILE A 104 -11.42 2.17 -8.52
N ALA A 105 -12.22 1.10 -8.55
CA ALA A 105 -13.36 0.95 -7.66
C ALA A 105 -12.95 0.88 -6.19
N ALA A 106 -11.85 0.19 -5.87
CA ALA A 106 -11.30 0.13 -4.53
C ALA A 106 -10.74 1.49 -4.08
N SER A 107 -9.99 2.18 -4.95
CA SER A 107 -9.38 3.47 -4.62
C SER A 107 -10.40 4.57 -4.32
N LYS A 108 -11.56 4.54 -4.96
CA LYS A 108 -12.67 5.49 -4.70
C LYS A 108 -13.25 5.38 -3.29
N LYS A 109 -12.99 4.29 -2.58
CA LYS A 109 -13.37 4.10 -1.17
C LYS A 109 -12.35 4.70 -0.20
N VAL A 110 -11.18 5.09 -0.70
CA VAL A 110 -10.12 5.68 0.12
C VAL A 110 -10.35 7.18 0.23
N HIS A 111 -10.42 7.67 1.46
CA HIS A 111 -10.58 9.08 1.77
C HIS A 111 -9.49 9.54 2.74
N LEU A 112 -9.03 10.77 2.56
CA LEU A 112 -8.10 11.37 3.50
C LEU A 112 -8.82 11.60 4.86
N ASP A 113 -8.25 11.01 5.91
CA ASP A 113 -8.73 11.17 7.28
C ASP A 113 -7.81 12.11 8.06
N THR A 114 -6.55 11.74 8.24
CA THR A 114 -5.60 12.45 9.10
C THR A 114 -4.27 12.67 8.40
N ILE A 115 -3.68 13.83 8.61
CA ILE A 115 -2.30 14.13 8.26
C ILE A 115 -1.53 14.43 9.55
N PHE A 116 -0.42 13.73 9.74
CA PHE A 116 0.48 13.94 10.86
C PHE A 116 1.86 14.38 10.34
N LEU A 117 2.38 15.47 10.88
CA LEU A 117 3.72 15.96 10.58
C LEU A 117 4.57 15.94 11.85
N LEU A 118 5.68 15.22 11.81
CA LEU A 118 6.70 15.25 12.85
C LEU A 118 7.87 16.12 12.36
N THR A 119 8.16 17.16 13.12
CA THR A 119 9.32 18.05 12.89
C THR A 119 10.26 17.98 14.08
N GLY A 120 11.55 18.26 13.83
CA GLY A 120 12.50 18.52 14.91
C GLY A 120 12.12 19.80 15.66
N SER A 121 12.40 19.84 16.96
CA SER A 121 12.35 21.10 17.69
C SER A 121 13.59 21.93 17.34
N ASP A 122 13.39 23.12 16.82
CA ASP A 122 14.47 24.11 16.79
C ASP A 122 14.92 24.36 18.23
N LYS A 123 16.19 23.99 18.54
CA LYS A 123 16.85 24.37 19.78
C LYS A 123 17.58 25.68 19.59
#